data_cf8e5df6284f3ebb416203763086c307
#
_entry.id   cf8e5df6284f3ebb416203763086c307
#
_cell.length_a   1.000
_cell.length_b   1.000
_cell.length_c   1.000
_cell.angle_alpha   90.00
_cell.angle_beta   90.00
_cell.angle_gamma   90.00
#
_symmetry.space_group_name_H-M   'P 1'
#
loop_
_entity.id
_entity.type
_entity.pdbx_description
1 polymer ?
#
loop_
_entity_poly.entity_id
_entity_poly.type
_entity_poly.pdbx_seq_one_letter_code
_entity_poly.pdbx_strand_id
1 'polypeptide(L)' 'MNVFVKSLFFLIKDDKVLVCDTNLKDFFNGLPDDIRGVRGYDYYYRRFKACDCFNFEFNKDYVFQKMVFPKKNDIEKS' A
#
# COMPACT_ATOMS: atom_id res chain seq x y z
N MET A 1 -16.32 -15.18 13.01
CA MET A 1 -16.22 -14.30 12.71
C MET A 1 -16.01 -14.11 11.48
N ASN A 2 -16.15 -13.39 11.09
CA ASN A 2 -15.95 -13.23 9.87
C ASN A 2 -14.67 -12.93 9.57
N VAL A 3 -14.28 -13.23 8.54
CA VAL A 3 -13.06 -13.01 8.14
C VAL A 3 -13.06 -11.97 7.18
N PHE A 4 -12.21 -11.05 7.27
CA PHE A 4 -12.17 -10.02 6.37
C PHE A 4 -10.98 -10.09 5.56
N VAL A 5 -11.04 -9.60 4.38
CA VAL A 5 -9.89 -9.42 3.57
C VAL A 5 -9.19 -8.24 4.12
N LYS A 6 -7.95 -8.39 4.50
CA LYS A 6 -7.19 -7.31 4.99
C LYS A 6 -6.19 -6.89 3.99
N SER A 7 -5.97 -5.59 3.90
CA SER A 7 -4.96 -5.05 3.02
C SER A 7 -3.84 -4.46 3.84
N LEU A 8 -2.64 -4.58 3.35
CA LEU A 8 -1.51 -3.92 3.96
C LEU A 8 -0.87 -3.07 2.88
N PHE A 9 -0.54 -1.86 3.24
CA PHE A 9 0.09 -0.93 2.32
C PHE A 9 1.51 -0.68 2.78
N PHE A 10 2.46 -0.70 1.86
CA PHE A 10 3.87 -0.56 2.17
C PHE A 10 4.51 0.52 1.34
N LEU A 11 5.40 1.27 1.93
CA LEU A 11 6.32 2.12 1.20
C LEU A 11 7.71 1.54 1.42
N ILE A 12 8.39 1.16 0.36
CA ILE A 12 9.65 0.47 0.42
C ILE A 12 10.71 1.29 -0.30
N LYS A 13 11.89 1.38 0.29
CA LYS A 13 13.01 2.02 -0.36
C LYS A 13 14.25 1.27 0.07
N ASP A 14 15.12 0.96 -0.89
CA ASP A 14 16.38 0.26 -0.62
C ASP A 14 16.12 -1.05 0.11
N ASP A 15 15.08 -1.75 -0.32
CA ASP A 15 14.71 -3.04 0.23
C ASP A 15 14.26 -2.97 1.68
N LYS A 16 13.91 -1.78 2.16
CA LYS A 16 13.43 -1.64 3.52
C LYS A 16 12.05 -1.02 3.52
N VAL A 17 11.21 -1.51 4.40
CA VAL A 17 9.86 -0.96 4.53
C VAL A 17 9.95 0.27 5.39
N LEU A 18 9.61 1.41 4.83
CA LEU A 18 9.63 2.66 5.55
C LEU A 18 8.30 2.94 6.24
N VAL A 19 7.20 2.57 5.61
CA VAL A 19 5.88 2.80 6.17
C VAL A 19 5.04 1.59 5.87
N CYS A 20 4.22 1.18 6.80
CA CYS A 20 3.33 0.05 6.62
C CYS A 20 2.08 0.30 7.45
N ASP A 21 0.93 0.09 6.86
CA ASP A 21 -0.31 0.26 7.58
C ASP A 21 -1.41 -0.56 6.93
N THR A 22 -2.45 -0.88 7.69
CA THR A 22 -3.56 -1.65 7.16
C THR A 22 -4.63 -0.75 6.59
N ASN A 23 -4.52 0.56 6.77
CA ASN A 23 -5.53 1.49 6.34
C ASN A 23 -4.86 2.50 5.45
N LEU A 24 -5.38 2.71 4.26
CA LEU A 24 -4.72 3.59 3.30
C LEU A 24 -4.62 5.01 3.82
N LYS A 25 -5.63 5.48 4.53
CA LYS A 25 -5.60 6.84 5.01
C LYS A 25 -4.50 7.00 6.06
N ASP A 26 -4.36 6.06 6.96
CA ASP A 26 -3.31 6.11 7.95
C ASP A 26 -1.95 5.93 7.30
N PHE A 27 -1.89 5.09 6.28
CA PHE A 27 -0.66 4.90 5.52
C PHE A 27 -0.24 6.22 4.88
N PHE A 28 -1.20 6.91 4.26
CA PHE A 28 -0.91 8.18 3.62
C PHE A 28 -0.42 9.19 4.64
N ASN A 29 -1.05 9.24 5.81
CA ASN A 29 -0.65 10.19 6.83
C ASN A 29 0.74 9.89 7.39
N GLY A 30 1.21 8.66 7.26
CA GLY A 30 2.53 8.30 7.72
C GLY A 30 3.63 8.46 6.69
N LEU A 31 3.27 8.89 5.48
CA LEU A 31 4.28 9.05 4.44
C LEU A 31 5.20 10.22 4.74
N PRO A 32 6.44 10.17 4.26
CA PRO A 32 7.34 11.31 4.42
C PRO A 32 6.76 12.55 3.79
N ASP A 33 7.11 13.70 4.31
CA ASP A 33 6.56 14.95 3.83
C ASP A 33 6.83 15.20 2.36
N ASP A 34 7.99 14.80 1.88
CA ASP A 34 8.32 15.03 0.48
C ASP A 34 7.47 14.18 -0.45
N ILE A 35 6.88 13.10 0.04
CA ILE A 35 6.00 12.30 -0.77
C ILE A 35 4.58 12.77 -0.55
N ARG A 36 4.17 12.95 0.70
CA ARG A 36 2.81 13.32 1.00
C ARG A 36 2.44 14.68 0.46
N GLY A 37 3.42 15.57 0.39
CA GLY A 37 3.14 16.91 -0.10
C GLY A 37 3.04 17.01 -1.60
N VAL A 38 3.47 15.97 -2.33
CA VAL A 38 3.47 16.03 -3.78
C VAL A 38 2.17 15.50 -4.35
N ARG A 39 1.63 14.44 -3.77
CA ARG A 39 0.39 13.86 -4.26
C ARG A 39 -0.55 13.66 -3.10
N GLY A 40 -1.82 13.82 -3.34
CA GLY A 40 -2.81 13.68 -2.30
C GLY A 40 -3.29 12.25 -2.13
N TYR A 41 -4.15 12.06 -1.16
CA TYR A 41 -4.68 10.75 -0.85
C TYR A 41 -5.38 10.12 -2.06
N ASP A 42 -6.13 10.91 -2.83
CA ASP A 42 -6.86 10.38 -3.97
C ASP A 42 -5.94 9.77 -5.00
N TYR A 43 -4.75 10.32 -5.17
CA TYR A 43 -3.81 9.79 -6.14
C TYR A 43 -3.45 8.36 -5.75
N TYR A 44 -3.10 8.14 -4.47
CA TYR A 44 -2.69 6.82 -4.05
C TYR A 44 -3.87 5.85 -4.03
N TYR A 45 -5.04 6.35 -3.68
CA TYR A 45 -6.22 5.52 -3.70
C TYR A 45 -6.47 4.97 -5.09
N ARG A 46 -6.37 5.82 -6.10
CA ARG A 46 -6.59 5.37 -7.46
C ARG A 46 -5.50 4.47 -7.94
N ARG A 47 -4.25 4.76 -7.58
CA ARG A 47 -3.14 3.92 -8.03
C ARG A 47 -3.25 2.53 -7.43
N PHE A 48 -3.61 2.44 -6.16
CA PHE A 48 -3.72 1.13 -5.54
C PHE A 48 -4.95 0.38 -6.04
N LYS A 49 -5.93 1.07 -6.57
CA LYS A 49 -7.03 0.37 -7.18
C LYS A 49 -6.63 -0.21 -8.51
N ALA A 50 -5.75 0.46 -9.22
CA ALA A 50 -5.34 0.01 -10.54
C ALA A 50 -4.21 -1.01 -10.48
N CYS A 51 -3.31 -0.89 -9.51
CA CYS A 51 -2.16 -1.76 -9.42
C CYS A 51 -1.85 -2.05 -7.97
N ASP A 52 -1.32 -3.22 -7.70
CA ASP A 52 -0.91 -3.56 -6.35
C ASP A 52 0.51 -3.10 -6.05
N CYS A 53 1.26 -2.73 -7.06
CA CYS A 53 2.64 -2.33 -6.89
C CYS A 53 2.99 -1.29 -7.93
N PHE A 54 3.60 -0.21 -7.53
CA PHE A 54 4.04 0.81 -8.47
C PHE A 54 5.14 1.63 -7.86
N ASN A 55 5.93 2.26 -8.71
CA ASN A 55 6.99 3.14 -8.25
C ASN A 55 6.46 4.56 -8.16
N PHE A 56 7.06 5.34 -7.27
CA PHE A 56 6.67 6.74 -7.14
C PHE A 56 7.15 7.46 -8.40
N GLU A 57 6.29 8.28 -8.96
CA GLU A 57 6.64 8.87 -10.24
C GLU A 57 7.75 9.90 -10.15
N PHE A 58 7.96 10.52 -9.01
CA PHE A 58 9.01 11.53 -8.88
C PHE A 58 10.30 10.97 -8.30
N ASN A 59 10.29 9.76 -7.78
CA ASN A 59 11.50 9.14 -7.28
C ASN A 59 11.30 7.64 -7.32
N LYS A 60 11.87 7.00 -8.30
CA LYS A 60 11.62 5.59 -8.51
C LYS A 60 12.24 4.69 -7.47
N ASP A 61 13.05 5.24 -6.59
CA ASP A 61 13.58 4.43 -5.50
C ASP A 61 12.48 4.08 -4.51
N TYR A 62 11.40 4.82 -4.50
CA TYR A 62 10.28 4.52 -3.62
C TYR A 62 9.31 3.58 -4.34
N VAL A 63 9.00 2.48 -3.71
CA VAL A 63 8.08 1.51 -4.26
C VAL A 63 6.89 1.43 -3.34
N PHE A 64 5.69 1.56 -3.90
CA PHE A 64 4.47 1.40 -3.15
C PHE A 64 3.91 0.03 -3.46
N GLN A 65 3.50 -0.67 -2.44
CA GLN A 65 2.95 -2.01 -2.64
C GLN A 65 1.76 -2.25 -1.73
N LYS A 66 0.80 -2.97 -2.24
CA LYS A 66 -0.37 -3.37 -1.47
C LYS A 66 -0.43 -4.88 -1.47
N MET A 67 -0.67 -5.46 -0.32
CA MET A 67 -0.93 -6.88 -0.23
C MET A 67 -2.33 -7.07 0.30
N VAL A 68 -3.07 -7.98 -0.30
CA VAL A 68 -4.40 -8.29 0.15
C VAL A 68 -4.35 -9.72 0.63
N PHE A 69 -4.66 -9.94 1.89
CA PHE A 69 -4.63 -11.27 2.43
C PHE A 69 -5.89 -11.99 2.03
N PRO A 70 -5.77 -13.15 1.48
CA PRO A 70 -6.93 -13.84 0.97
C PRO A 70 -7.77 -14.35 2.05
N LYS A 71 -8.98 -14.66 1.72
CA LYS A 71 -9.82 -15.21 2.57
C LYS A 71 -9.43 -16.54 2.75
N LYS A 72 -9.78 -17.14 3.73
CA LYS A 72 -9.40 -18.41 3.94
C LYS A 72 -9.83 -19.32 2.96
N ASN A 73 -10.79 -19.03 2.29
CA ASN A 73 -11.23 -20.00 1.35
C ASN A 73 -10.23 -20.25 0.30
N ASP A 74 -9.36 -19.33 0.04
CA ASP A 74 -8.40 -19.59 -0.94
C ASP A 74 -7.49 -20.64 -0.52
N ILE A 75 -7.35 -20.80 0.77
CA ILE A 75 -6.46 -21.70 1.18
C ILE A 75 -7.04 -22.95 1.37
N GLU A 76 -8.16 -22.99 1.90
CA GLU A 76 -8.64 -24.16 2.20
C GLU A 76 -8.91 -24.94 1.12
N LYS A 77 -9.16 -24.47 0.11
CA LYS A 77 -9.45 -25.21 -0.85
C LYS A 77 -8.43 -25.75 -1.36
N SER A 78 -7.67 -25.34 -1.10
CA SER A 78 -6.67 -25.77 -1.64
C SER A 78 -6.37 -26.59 -1.49
#